data_6a10e3b421bfae81a7ed596d7367f96f
#
_entry.id   6a10e3b421bfae81a7ed596d7367f96f
#
_cell.length_a   1.000
_cell.length_b   1.000
_cell.length_c   1.000
_cell.angle_alpha   90.00
_cell.angle_beta   90.00
_cell.angle_gamma   90.00
#
_symmetry.space_group_name_H-M   'P 1'
#
loop_
_entity.id
_entity.type
_entity.pdbx_description
1 polymer ?
#
loop_
_entity_poly.entity_id
_entity_poly.type
_entity_poly.pdbx_seq_one_letter_code
_entity_poly.pdbx_strand_id
1 'polypeptide(L)'
;APTVSLITILLSLPTAYAFGRMEFRGKKLAELLTLIPLVIPGMIIALFFSRMLLDLNINNPFIGIVIGHVVLTLPYAIRILSAGFSSVPQDLIDASRDLGASKFTVFKDVYMPMLKPSFLASIIFCLVKSIEEFAIAFVIGSPDFITVPTILYSFLGYSFIRPNAAVVSIILLVPNIILMMIIEKLLKGNYLSQSTGKA
;
A
#
# COMPACT_ATOMS: atom_id res chain seq x y z
N ALA A 1 6.66 -6.26 6.31
CA ALA A 1 6.29 -5.49 5.11
C ALA A 1 5.57 -6.37 4.05
N PRO A 2 6.07 -7.53 3.59
CA PRO A 2 5.36 -8.35 2.58
C PRO A 2 3.95 -8.76 3.00
N THR A 3 3.76 -9.20 4.23
CA THR A 3 2.45 -9.56 4.79
C THR A 3 1.49 -8.38 4.77
N VAL A 4 1.96 -7.19 5.15
CA VAL A 4 1.19 -5.94 5.10
C VAL A 4 0.75 -5.64 3.67
N SER A 5 1.68 -5.66 2.71
CA SER A 5 1.36 -5.38 1.31
C SER A 5 0.30 -6.32 0.75
N LEU A 6 0.43 -7.64 1.02
CA LEU A 6 -0.53 -8.62 0.54
C LEU A 6 -1.93 -8.37 1.12
N ILE A 7 -2.03 -8.19 2.43
CA ILE A 7 -3.32 -7.92 3.10
C ILE A 7 -3.91 -6.60 2.60
N THR A 8 -3.10 -5.54 2.50
CA THR A 8 -3.56 -4.23 2.02
C THR A 8 -4.13 -4.32 0.60
N ILE A 9 -3.45 -5.02 -0.31
CA ILE A 9 -3.93 -5.19 -1.68
C ILE A 9 -5.27 -5.94 -1.69
N LEU A 10 -5.37 -7.05 -0.98
CA LEU A 10 -6.61 -7.83 -0.92
C LEU A 10 -7.79 -7.00 -0.39
N LEU A 11 -7.57 -6.24 0.69
CA LEU A 11 -8.61 -5.40 1.28
C LEU A 11 -8.96 -4.17 0.41
N SER A 12 -7.99 -3.64 -0.33
CA SER A 12 -8.21 -2.45 -1.16
C SER A 12 -8.96 -2.74 -2.46
N LEU A 13 -8.91 -3.98 -2.98
CA LEU A 13 -9.48 -4.35 -4.29
C LEU A 13 -10.98 -4.02 -4.44
N PRO A 14 -11.87 -4.41 -3.52
CA PRO A 14 -13.30 -4.13 -3.67
C PRO A 14 -13.58 -2.62 -3.68
N THR A 15 -12.94 -1.89 -2.77
CA THR A 15 -13.09 -0.43 -2.66
C THR A 15 -12.51 0.29 -3.88
N ALA A 16 -11.35 -0.15 -4.35
CA ALA A 16 -10.71 0.40 -5.54
C ALA A 16 -11.56 0.17 -6.80
N TYR A 17 -12.17 -1.00 -6.94
CA TYR A 17 -13.11 -1.28 -8.03
C TYR A 17 -14.34 -0.35 -7.95
N ALA A 18 -14.93 -0.21 -6.75
CA ALA A 18 -16.09 0.66 -6.56
C ALA A 18 -15.75 2.12 -6.91
N PHE A 19 -14.63 2.64 -6.45
CA PHE A 19 -14.21 4.02 -6.74
C PHE A 19 -13.78 4.21 -8.21
N GLY A 20 -13.16 3.21 -8.83
CA GLY A 20 -12.71 3.31 -10.21
C GLY A 20 -13.79 3.10 -11.27
N ARG A 21 -14.84 2.32 -10.96
CA ARG A 21 -15.81 1.85 -11.98
C ARG A 21 -17.26 2.12 -11.67
N MET A 22 -17.61 2.40 -10.42
CA MET A 22 -19.00 2.60 -10.03
C MET A 22 -19.27 4.08 -9.75
N GLU A 23 -20.46 4.52 -10.14
CA GLU A 23 -21.01 5.81 -9.73
C GLU A 23 -22.12 5.56 -8.70
N PHE A 24 -21.95 6.16 -7.52
CA PHE A 24 -22.93 6.05 -6.43
C PHE A 24 -23.01 7.34 -5.60
N ARG A 25 -24.14 7.54 -4.93
CA ARG A 25 -24.34 8.71 -4.06
C ARG A 25 -23.36 8.68 -2.88
N GLY A 26 -22.64 9.78 -2.68
CA GLY A 26 -21.64 9.89 -1.61
C GLY A 26 -20.23 9.38 -1.96
N LYS A 27 -19.94 8.98 -3.21
CA LYS A 27 -18.63 8.52 -3.66
C LYS A 27 -17.50 9.47 -3.24
N LYS A 28 -17.64 10.77 -3.52
CA LYS A 28 -16.64 11.79 -3.14
C LYS A 28 -16.38 11.84 -1.63
N LEU A 29 -17.43 11.72 -0.83
CA LEU A 29 -17.30 11.67 0.63
C LEU A 29 -16.59 10.40 1.07
N ALA A 30 -16.95 9.24 0.52
CA ALA A 30 -16.28 7.98 0.81
C ALA A 30 -14.78 8.01 0.44
N GLU A 31 -14.43 8.58 -0.72
CA GLU A 31 -13.04 8.80 -1.12
C GLU A 31 -12.29 9.70 -0.12
N LEU A 32 -12.90 10.80 0.34
CA LEU A 32 -12.32 11.67 1.35
C LEU A 32 -12.12 10.95 2.69
N LEU A 33 -13.10 10.16 3.13
CA LEU A 33 -13.01 9.42 4.38
C LEU A 33 -11.87 8.38 4.37
N THR A 34 -11.57 7.77 3.23
CA THR A 34 -10.42 6.86 3.13
C THR A 34 -9.07 7.56 3.34
N LEU A 35 -9.01 8.89 3.18
CA LEU A 35 -7.78 9.65 3.35
C LEU A 35 -7.55 10.12 4.81
N ILE A 36 -8.52 9.96 5.70
CA ILE A 36 -8.41 10.39 7.11
C ILE A 36 -7.11 9.90 7.77
N PRO A 37 -6.69 8.61 7.63
CA PRO A 37 -5.46 8.14 8.26
C PRO A 37 -4.20 8.89 7.82
N LEU A 38 -4.22 9.54 6.64
CA LEU A 38 -3.06 10.27 6.12
C LEU A 38 -2.92 11.68 6.71
N VAL A 39 -3.99 12.22 7.27
CA VAL A 39 -4.01 13.57 7.87
C VAL A 39 -3.61 13.53 9.35
N ILE A 40 -3.85 12.40 10.01
CA ILE A 40 -3.55 12.24 11.43
C ILE A 40 -2.06 11.93 11.60
N PRO A 41 -1.34 12.63 12.53
CA PRO A 41 0.06 12.31 12.82
C PRO A 41 0.24 10.84 13.24
N GLY A 42 1.25 10.17 12.67
CA GLY A 42 1.47 8.73 12.87
C GLY A 42 1.56 8.30 14.34
N MET A 43 2.20 9.11 15.20
CA MET A 43 2.28 8.83 16.64
C MET A 43 0.91 8.82 17.33
N ILE A 44 -0.02 9.67 16.91
CA ILE A 44 -1.40 9.68 17.46
C ILE A 44 -2.11 8.40 17.04
N ILE A 45 -1.97 8.00 15.78
CA ILE A 45 -2.52 6.72 15.29
C ILE A 45 -1.93 5.55 16.07
N ALA A 46 -0.61 5.54 16.28
CA ALA A 46 0.08 4.47 16.99
C ALA A 46 -0.42 4.33 18.44
N LEU A 47 -0.59 5.44 19.16
CA LEU A 47 -1.12 5.45 20.52
C LEU A 47 -2.58 4.97 20.58
N PHE A 48 -3.43 5.43 19.65
CA PHE A 48 -4.80 4.97 19.54
C PHE A 48 -4.88 3.46 19.27
N PHE A 49 -4.10 2.95 18.30
CA PHE A 49 -4.06 1.52 18.00
C PHE A 49 -3.51 0.70 19.16
N SER A 50 -2.46 1.17 19.83
CA SER A 50 -1.93 0.51 21.03
C SER A 50 -3.01 0.33 22.09
N ARG A 51 -3.76 1.40 22.38
CA ARG A 51 -4.87 1.33 23.34
C ARG A 51 -5.98 0.37 22.89
N MET A 52 -6.41 0.47 21.62
CA MET A 52 -7.43 -0.39 21.03
C MET A 52 -7.03 -1.88 21.10
N LEU A 53 -5.77 -2.21 20.80
CA LEU A 53 -5.27 -3.58 20.85
C LEU A 53 -5.29 -4.15 22.25
N LEU A 54 -4.94 -3.34 23.28
CA LEU A 54 -5.03 -3.73 24.69
C LEU A 54 -6.47 -4.01 25.10
N ASP A 55 -7.41 -3.14 24.73
CA ASP A 55 -8.84 -3.30 25.04
C ASP A 55 -9.44 -4.56 24.35
N LEU A 56 -8.90 -4.95 23.20
CA LEU A 56 -9.27 -6.17 22.45
C LEU A 56 -8.50 -7.42 22.90
N ASN A 57 -7.61 -7.33 23.90
CA ASN A 57 -6.71 -8.40 24.34
C ASN A 57 -5.81 -8.98 23.22
N ILE A 58 -5.46 -8.16 22.22
CA ILE A 58 -4.51 -8.52 21.17
C ILE A 58 -3.11 -8.15 21.64
N ASN A 59 -2.44 -9.10 22.30
CA ASN A 59 -1.13 -8.86 22.93
C ASN A 59 0.06 -9.22 22.05
N ASN A 60 -0.15 -9.65 20.81
CA ASN A 60 0.93 -10.00 19.88
C ASN A 60 1.38 -8.74 19.12
N PRO A 61 2.64 -8.26 19.36
CA PRO A 61 3.14 -7.03 18.73
C PRO A 61 3.18 -7.11 17.21
N PHE A 62 3.51 -8.28 16.65
CA PHE A 62 3.56 -8.48 15.19
C PHE A 62 2.17 -8.27 14.55
N ILE A 63 1.12 -8.82 15.16
CA ILE A 63 -0.26 -8.65 14.69
C ILE A 63 -0.66 -7.17 14.78
N GLY A 64 -0.34 -6.52 15.90
CA GLY A 64 -0.62 -5.10 16.11
C GLY A 64 0.06 -4.21 15.07
N ILE A 65 1.34 -4.46 14.80
CA ILE A 65 2.10 -3.75 13.75
C ILE A 65 1.48 -3.99 12.38
N VAL A 66 1.13 -5.24 12.05
CA VAL A 66 0.52 -5.56 10.75
C VAL A 66 -0.79 -4.81 10.56
N ILE A 67 -1.68 -4.80 11.55
CA ILE A 67 -2.96 -4.08 11.50
C ILE A 67 -2.72 -2.59 11.29
N GLY A 68 -1.86 -1.97 12.11
CA GLY A 68 -1.57 -0.55 12.02
C GLY A 68 -0.96 -0.14 10.68
N HIS A 69 0.01 -0.92 10.16
CA HIS A 69 0.60 -0.67 8.85
C HIS A 69 -0.40 -0.85 7.71
N VAL A 70 -1.31 -1.83 7.80
CA VAL A 70 -2.39 -2.01 6.80
C VAL A 70 -3.27 -0.78 6.76
N VAL A 71 -3.70 -0.24 7.90
CA VAL A 71 -4.54 0.95 7.95
C VAL A 71 -3.84 2.16 7.33
N LEU A 72 -2.54 2.35 7.57
CA LEU A 72 -1.77 3.46 6.99
C LEU A 72 -1.53 3.30 5.47
N THR A 73 -1.39 2.07 4.99
CA THR A 73 -1.09 1.80 3.57
C THR A 73 -2.35 1.67 2.71
N LEU A 74 -3.49 1.35 3.31
CA LEU A 74 -4.77 1.11 2.62
C LEU A 74 -5.23 2.28 1.73
N PRO A 75 -5.18 3.56 2.16
CA PRO A 75 -5.56 4.70 1.33
C PRO A 75 -4.76 4.79 0.03
N TYR A 76 -3.46 4.53 0.12
CA TYR A 76 -2.57 4.57 -1.06
C TYR A 76 -2.89 3.45 -2.04
N ALA A 77 -3.07 2.22 -1.53
CA ALA A 77 -3.43 1.07 -2.37
C ALA A 77 -4.77 1.31 -3.08
N ILE A 78 -5.78 1.80 -2.35
CA ILE A 78 -7.09 2.13 -2.92
C ILE A 78 -6.93 3.15 -4.05
N ARG A 79 -6.18 4.24 -3.86
CA ARG A 79 -5.98 5.26 -4.89
C ARG A 79 -5.26 4.73 -6.13
N ILE A 80 -4.16 4.00 -5.94
CA ILE A 80 -3.37 3.46 -7.06
C ILE A 80 -4.22 2.47 -7.88
N LEU A 81 -4.88 1.54 -7.19
CA LEU A 81 -5.72 0.55 -7.86
C LEU A 81 -6.98 1.16 -8.47
N SER A 82 -7.62 2.13 -7.81
CA SER A 82 -8.78 2.86 -8.36
C SER A 82 -8.44 3.56 -9.67
N ALA A 83 -7.29 4.26 -9.72
CA ALA A 83 -6.79 4.86 -10.96
C ALA A 83 -6.53 3.80 -12.04
N GLY A 84 -5.99 2.64 -11.66
CA GLY A 84 -5.84 1.51 -12.57
C GLY A 84 -7.18 1.01 -13.12
N PHE A 85 -8.17 0.80 -12.27
CA PHE A 85 -9.52 0.42 -12.70
C PHE A 85 -10.16 1.45 -13.64
N SER A 86 -10.00 2.75 -13.34
CA SER A 86 -10.53 3.82 -14.17
C SER A 86 -9.88 3.90 -15.55
N SER A 87 -8.63 3.47 -15.69
CA SER A 87 -7.88 3.51 -16.96
C SER A 87 -8.27 2.42 -17.95
N VAL A 88 -9.02 1.38 -17.52
CA VAL A 88 -9.47 0.32 -18.43
C VAL A 88 -10.57 0.87 -19.37
N PRO A 89 -10.41 0.84 -20.71
CA PRO A 89 -11.41 1.33 -21.62
C PRO A 89 -12.73 0.57 -21.49
N GLN A 90 -13.84 1.31 -21.49
CA GLN A 90 -15.18 0.71 -21.39
C GLN A 90 -15.48 -0.15 -22.61
N ASP A 91 -15.05 0.27 -23.79
CA ASP A 91 -15.29 -0.45 -25.04
C ASP A 91 -14.75 -1.88 -25.03
N LEU A 92 -13.62 -2.13 -24.37
CA LEU A 92 -13.09 -3.50 -24.22
C LEU A 92 -13.97 -4.36 -23.34
N ILE A 93 -14.55 -3.76 -22.30
CA ILE A 93 -15.47 -4.47 -21.39
C ILE A 93 -16.76 -4.79 -22.12
N ASP A 94 -17.30 -3.85 -22.88
CA ASP A 94 -18.57 -4.01 -23.60
C ASP A 94 -18.39 -5.00 -24.74
N ALA A 95 -17.33 -4.91 -25.54
CA ALA A 95 -17.01 -5.88 -26.57
C ALA A 95 -16.86 -7.31 -26.01
N SER A 96 -16.21 -7.48 -24.86
CA SER A 96 -16.09 -8.80 -24.23
C SER A 96 -17.43 -9.37 -23.77
N ARG A 97 -18.33 -8.50 -23.29
CA ARG A 97 -19.69 -8.90 -22.88
C ARG A 97 -20.57 -9.25 -24.08
N ASP A 98 -20.47 -8.51 -25.16
CA ASP A 98 -21.19 -8.77 -26.41
C ASP A 98 -20.80 -10.13 -27.00
N LEU A 99 -19.56 -10.58 -26.78
CA LEU A 99 -19.08 -11.93 -27.08
C LEU A 99 -19.51 -12.99 -26.05
N GLY A 100 -20.36 -12.65 -25.08
CA GLY A 100 -20.89 -13.58 -24.09
C GLY A 100 -19.99 -13.84 -22.89
N ALA A 101 -18.95 -13.02 -22.66
CA ALA A 101 -18.05 -13.22 -21.53
C ALA A 101 -18.78 -12.98 -20.19
N SER A 102 -18.62 -13.92 -19.25
CA SER A 102 -19.11 -13.78 -17.88
C SER A 102 -18.36 -12.66 -17.13
N LYS A 103 -18.95 -12.16 -16.04
CA LYS A 103 -18.26 -11.15 -15.19
C LYS A 103 -16.88 -11.60 -14.72
N PHE A 104 -16.73 -12.88 -14.42
CA PHE A 104 -15.44 -13.46 -14.00
C PHE A 104 -14.45 -13.50 -15.17
N THR A 105 -14.90 -13.86 -16.38
CA THR A 105 -14.09 -13.84 -17.60
C THR A 105 -13.60 -12.43 -17.91
N VAL A 106 -14.49 -11.43 -17.88
CA VAL A 106 -14.11 -10.01 -18.04
C VAL A 106 -13.08 -9.59 -17.00
N PHE A 107 -13.27 -9.96 -15.74
CA PHE A 107 -12.31 -9.64 -14.69
C PHE A 107 -10.95 -10.28 -14.94
N LYS A 108 -10.91 -11.56 -15.28
CA LYS A 108 -9.68 -12.31 -15.48
C LYS A 108 -8.94 -11.91 -16.75
N ASP A 109 -9.67 -11.74 -17.88
CA ASP A 109 -9.06 -11.62 -19.21
C ASP A 109 -8.96 -10.16 -19.68
N VAL A 110 -9.72 -9.23 -19.11
CA VAL A 110 -9.63 -7.79 -19.43
C VAL A 110 -9.00 -7.01 -18.27
N TYR A 111 -9.63 -7.03 -17.08
CA TYR A 111 -9.12 -6.23 -15.96
C TYR A 111 -7.74 -6.67 -15.49
N MET A 112 -7.53 -7.95 -15.20
CA MET A 112 -6.29 -8.43 -14.59
C MET A 112 -5.03 -8.13 -15.42
N PRO A 113 -5.01 -8.35 -16.76
CA PRO A 113 -3.85 -7.96 -17.58
C PRO A 113 -3.57 -6.47 -17.55
N MET A 114 -4.61 -5.64 -17.65
CA MET A 114 -4.47 -4.18 -17.69
C MET A 114 -4.11 -3.58 -16.32
N LEU A 115 -4.51 -4.23 -15.24
CA LEU A 115 -4.22 -3.79 -13.87
C LEU A 115 -2.83 -4.21 -13.37
N LYS A 116 -2.11 -5.10 -14.05
CA LYS A 116 -0.78 -5.56 -13.63
C LYS A 116 0.15 -4.42 -13.19
N PRO A 117 0.29 -3.30 -13.95
CA PRO A 117 1.14 -2.20 -13.53
C PRO A 117 0.69 -1.55 -12.22
N SER A 118 -0.62 -1.33 -12.07
CA SER A 118 -1.20 -0.72 -10.87
C SER A 118 -1.07 -1.65 -9.65
N PHE A 119 -1.20 -2.97 -9.85
CA PHE A 119 -0.94 -3.96 -8.80
C PHE A 119 0.51 -3.91 -8.34
N LEU A 120 1.46 -3.96 -9.28
CA LEU A 120 2.89 -3.93 -8.96
C LEU A 120 3.27 -2.62 -8.27
N ALA A 121 2.81 -1.48 -8.80
CA ALA A 121 3.05 -0.17 -8.19
C ALA A 121 2.49 -0.10 -6.77
N SER A 122 1.27 -0.61 -6.56
CA SER A 122 0.62 -0.61 -5.24
C SER A 122 1.35 -1.52 -4.24
N ILE A 123 1.75 -2.74 -4.66
CA ILE A 123 2.52 -3.66 -3.81
C ILE A 123 3.83 -3.01 -3.37
N ILE A 124 4.60 -2.46 -4.33
CA ILE A 124 5.90 -1.87 -4.03
C ILE A 124 5.74 -0.63 -3.15
N PHE A 125 4.72 0.21 -3.41
CA PHE A 125 4.45 1.37 -2.57
C PHE A 125 4.10 0.98 -1.13
N CYS A 126 3.25 -0.03 -0.94
CA CYS A 126 2.91 -0.54 0.39
C CYS A 126 4.12 -1.17 1.09
N LEU A 127 5.01 -1.87 0.34
CA LEU A 127 6.26 -2.41 0.88
C LEU A 127 7.16 -1.29 1.41
N VAL A 128 7.43 -0.27 0.59
CA VAL A 128 8.26 0.88 0.97
C VAL A 128 7.69 1.56 2.21
N LYS A 129 6.40 1.89 2.19
CA LYS A 129 5.73 2.54 3.33
C LYS A 129 5.76 1.71 4.61
N SER A 130 5.61 0.38 4.50
CA SER A 130 5.70 -0.51 5.66
C SER A 130 7.14 -0.70 6.17
N ILE A 131 8.16 -0.59 5.32
CA ILE A 131 9.57 -0.64 5.73
C ILE A 131 9.98 0.63 6.48
N GLU A 132 9.49 1.80 6.01
CA GLU A 132 9.82 3.10 6.57
C GLU A 132 9.02 3.46 7.83
N GLU A 133 7.95 2.72 8.11
CA GLU A 133 7.06 3.07 9.21
C GLU A 133 7.76 2.90 10.57
N PHE A 134 7.77 3.97 11.34
CA PHE A 134 8.43 4.06 12.64
C PHE A 134 7.44 4.11 13.81
N ALA A 135 6.41 4.96 13.72
CA ALA A 135 5.60 5.33 14.87
C ALA A 135 4.83 4.13 15.46
N ILE A 136 4.17 3.36 14.60
CA ILE A 136 3.42 2.16 15.00
C ILE A 136 4.38 1.09 15.50
N ALA A 137 5.48 0.86 14.76
CA ALA A 137 6.49 -0.12 15.14
C ALA A 137 7.15 0.23 16.49
N PHE A 138 7.37 1.51 16.77
CA PHE A 138 7.95 1.98 18.04
C PHE A 138 6.97 1.82 19.19
N VAL A 139 5.72 2.25 19.05
CA VAL A 139 4.73 2.27 20.15
C VAL A 139 4.19 0.87 20.45
N ILE A 140 3.95 0.05 19.43
CA ILE A 140 3.33 -1.28 19.59
C ILE A 140 4.36 -2.39 19.64
N GLY A 141 5.49 -2.24 18.92
CA GLY A 141 6.50 -3.29 18.81
C GLY A 141 7.48 -3.33 19.95
N SER A 142 7.92 -2.17 20.45
CA SER A 142 8.97 -2.14 21.47
C SER A 142 8.46 -2.60 22.84
N PRO A 143 9.26 -3.37 23.61
CA PRO A 143 10.60 -3.86 23.24
C PRO A 143 10.60 -5.21 22.51
N ASP A 144 9.46 -5.90 22.38
CA ASP A 144 9.39 -7.31 21.99
C ASP A 144 9.56 -7.55 20.48
N PHE A 145 9.22 -6.56 19.65
CA PHE A 145 9.36 -6.62 18.19
C PHE A 145 10.06 -5.39 17.64
N ILE A 146 11.34 -5.52 17.36
CA ILE A 146 12.19 -4.41 16.90
C ILE A 146 12.24 -4.37 15.38
N THR A 147 12.02 -3.18 14.81
CA THR A 147 12.14 -2.92 13.37
C THR A 147 13.39 -2.09 13.04
N VAL A 148 13.81 -2.05 11.77
CA VAL A 148 15.01 -1.29 11.39
C VAL A 148 14.87 0.22 11.68
N PRO A 149 13.71 0.89 11.44
CA PRO A 149 13.51 2.27 11.88
C PRO A 149 13.65 2.49 13.40
N THR A 150 13.19 1.53 14.22
CA THR A 150 13.33 1.64 15.68
C THR A 150 14.77 1.45 16.14
N ILE A 151 15.57 0.60 15.44
CA ILE A 151 17.03 0.48 15.67
C ILE A 151 17.72 1.81 15.34
N LEU A 152 17.39 2.41 14.20
CA LEU A 152 17.95 3.72 13.81
C LEU A 152 17.68 4.76 14.88
N TYR A 153 16.45 4.82 15.37
CA TYR A 153 16.05 5.75 16.42
C TYR A 153 16.85 5.50 17.73
N SER A 154 17.11 4.23 18.11
CA SER A 154 17.88 3.92 19.31
C SER A 154 19.34 4.42 19.22
N PHE A 155 19.97 4.33 18.05
CA PHE A 155 21.33 4.86 17.85
C PHE A 155 21.40 6.38 17.83
N LEU A 156 20.35 7.07 17.41
CA LEU A 156 20.29 8.55 17.37
C LEU A 156 19.78 9.14 18.68
N GLY A 157 18.76 8.54 19.28
CA GLY A 157 18.06 9.09 20.44
C GLY A 157 18.61 8.69 21.79
N TYR A 158 19.10 7.45 21.95
CA TYR A 158 19.57 6.95 23.24
C TYR A 158 21.09 6.80 23.33
N SER A 159 21.71 6.19 22.33
CA SER A 159 23.13 5.81 22.40
C SER A 159 24.07 6.82 21.77
N PHE A 160 23.57 7.75 20.95
CA PHE A 160 24.35 8.74 20.17
C PHE A 160 25.51 8.15 19.36
N ILE A 161 25.34 6.90 18.87
CA ILE A 161 26.39 6.20 18.10
C ILE A 161 26.18 6.52 16.60
N ARG A 162 26.68 7.68 16.19
CA ARG A 162 26.50 8.20 14.82
C ARG A 162 26.99 7.26 13.70
N PRO A 163 28.14 6.57 13.81
CA PRO A 163 28.56 5.63 12.77
C PRO A 163 27.55 4.49 12.55
N ASN A 164 27.00 3.90 13.61
CA ASN A 164 26.03 2.83 13.50
C ASN A 164 24.71 3.34 12.92
N ALA A 165 24.27 4.53 13.31
CA ALA A 165 23.11 5.18 12.74
C ALA A 165 23.26 5.41 11.23
N ALA A 166 24.44 5.84 10.77
CA ALA A 166 24.71 6.01 9.34
C ALA A 166 24.59 4.69 8.56
N VAL A 167 25.14 3.60 9.09
CA VAL A 167 25.02 2.26 8.47
C VAL A 167 23.55 1.82 8.38
N VAL A 168 22.78 1.96 9.46
CA VAL A 168 21.35 1.59 9.47
C VAL A 168 20.55 2.47 8.52
N SER A 169 20.88 3.76 8.40
CA SER A 169 20.24 4.66 7.43
C SER A 169 20.47 4.19 5.99
N ILE A 170 21.68 3.72 5.65
CA ILE A 170 21.97 3.16 4.32
C ILE A 170 21.19 1.86 4.11
N ILE A 171 21.10 0.98 5.13
CA ILE A 171 20.31 -0.25 5.06
C ILE A 171 18.82 0.03 4.77
N LEU A 172 18.27 1.12 5.30
CA LEU A 172 16.89 1.55 5.00
C LEU A 172 16.76 2.17 3.62
N LEU A 173 17.75 2.98 3.21
CA LEU A 173 17.69 3.77 1.99
C LEU A 173 17.84 2.89 0.73
N VAL A 174 18.80 1.95 0.73
CA VAL A 174 19.13 1.14 -0.46
C VAL A 174 17.94 0.32 -0.97
N PRO A 175 17.21 -0.47 -0.14
CA PRO A 175 16.03 -1.19 -0.61
C PRO A 175 14.96 -0.27 -1.18
N ASN A 176 14.74 0.89 -0.57
CA ASN A 176 13.73 1.86 -1.03
C ASN A 176 14.08 2.43 -2.40
N ILE A 177 15.35 2.80 -2.63
CA ILE A 177 15.81 3.26 -3.94
C ILE A 177 15.63 2.15 -4.99
N ILE A 178 16.02 0.93 -4.69
CA ILE A 178 15.87 -0.22 -5.61
C ILE A 178 14.39 -0.43 -5.97
N LEU A 179 13.50 -0.42 -4.97
CA LEU A 179 12.06 -0.59 -5.18
C LEU A 179 11.48 0.56 -6.02
N MET A 180 11.89 1.80 -5.77
CA MET A 180 11.48 2.95 -6.59
C MET A 180 11.96 2.84 -8.05
N MET A 181 13.20 2.44 -8.28
CA MET A 181 13.72 2.20 -9.64
C MET A 181 12.93 1.10 -10.37
N ILE A 182 12.52 0.06 -9.65
CA ILE A 182 11.68 -1.01 -10.20
C ILE A 182 10.32 -0.45 -10.62
N ILE A 183 9.65 0.35 -9.77
CA ILE A 183 8.38 1.01 -10.11
C ILE A 183 8.54 1.85 -11.39
N GLU A 184 9.55 2.71 -11.42
CA GLU A 184 9.77 3.61 -12.54
C GLU A 184 9.96 2.83 -13.86
N LYS A 185 10.77 1.76 -13.84
CA LYS A 185 11.00 0.91 -15.00
C LYS A 185 9.72 0.21 -15.47
N LEU A 186 8.91 -0.31 -14.54
CA LEU A 186 7.65 -0.98 -14.84
C LEU A 186 6.61 -0.02 -15.43
N LEU A 187 6.52 1.20 -14.90
CA LEU A 187 5.60 2.21 -15.40
C LEU A 187 6.02 2.72 -16.78
N LYS A 188 7.31 3.04 -17.00
CA LYS A 188 7.82 3.47 -18.31
C LYS A 188 7.62 2.42 -19.40
N GLY A 189 7.84 1.15 -19.09
CA GLY A 189 7.64 0.05 -20.05
C GLY A 189 6.21 -0.01 -20.60
N ASN A 190 5.21 0.31 -19.78
CA ASN A 190 3.81 0.29 -20.20
C ASN A 190 3.39 1.51 -21.02
N TYR A 191 3.92 2.70 -20.71
CA TYR A 191 3.65 3.91 -21.52
C TYR A 191 4.21 3.77 -22.94
N LEU A 192 5.39 3.20 -23.09
CA LEU A 192 6.01 2.98 -24.40
C LEU A 192 5.26 1.92 -25.23
N SER A 193 4.77 0.85 -24.63
CA SER A 193 3.99 -0.17 -25.33
C SER A 193 2.63 0.35 -25.81
N GLN A 194 1.98 1.23 -25.06
CA GLN A 194 0.73 1.88 -25.45
C GLN A 194 0.94 2.94 -26.55
N SER A 195 2.06 3.66 -26.55
CA SER A 195 2.35 4.69 -27.55
C SER A 195 2.82 4.12 -28.90
N THR A 196 3.37 2.90 -28.93
CA THR A 196 3.88 2.27 -30.17
C THR A 196 2.90 1.31 -30.84
N GLY A 197 1.67 1.16 -30.31
CA GLY A 197 0.63 0.33 -30.96
C GLY A 197 0.99 -1.15 -31.16
N LYS A 198 2.00 -1.65 -30.46
CA LYS A 198 2.35 -3.08 -30.46
C LYS A 198 1.63 -3.76 -29.29
N ALA A 199 0.40 -4.16 -29.56
CA ALA A 199 -0.29 -5.20 -28.82
C ALA A 199 -0.08 -6.54 -29.51
#